data_586993cd7e3a2820dd61d7a4c4e60b1f
#
_entry.id   586993cd7e3a2820dd61d7a4c4e60b1f
#
_cell.length_a   1.000
_cell.length_b   1.000
_cell.length_c   1.000
_cell.angle_alpha   90.00
_cell.angle_beta   90.00
_cell.angle_gamma   90.00
#
_symmetry.space_group_name_H-M   'P 1'
#
loop_
_entity.id
_entity.type
_entity.pdbx_description
1 polymer ?
#
loop_
_entity_poly.entity_id
_entity_poly.type
_entity_poly.pdbx_seq_one_letter_code
_entity_poly.pdbx_strand_id
1 'polypeptide(L)'
;PMISATNDGKRTGEPAGGTGAFICNNGNKWAQKGAYEFIKFASTADQAAKFATMTGYLAPNSDAYNSDTYKDYLTNTFPAIAAVYDSLNKSDSSANNPYIPISNEMKAANKTAIQEAASAPNADLDTIIQKANDTIQEAIELYNLSNPAQ
;
A
#
# COMPACT_ATOMS: atom_id res chain seq x y z
N PRO A 1 -4.80 -7.23 10.70
CA PRO A 1 -3.88 -6.51 11.60
C PRO A 1 -2.47 -7.04 11.40
N MET A 2 -1.52 -6.12 11.19
CA MET A 2 -0.12 -6.51 11.13
C MET A 2 0.33 -7.14 12.45
N ILE A 3 1.17 -8.15 12.34
CA ILE A 3 1.79 -8.80 13.49
C ILE A 3 2.74 -7.79 14.15
N SER A 4 2.55 -7.50 15.44
CA SER A 4 3.49 -6.68 16.17
C SER A 4 4.79 -7.45 16.38
N ALA A 5 5.92 -6.81 16.07
CA ALA A 5 7.25 -7.38 16.36
C ALA A 5 7.60 -7.36 17.86
N THR A 6 6.80 -6.64 18.66
CA THR A 6 7.00 -6.49 20.10
C THR A 6 5.77 -6.98 20.86
N ASN A 7 5.99 -7.57 22.04
CA ASN A 7 4.92 -8.12 22.89
C ASN A 7 4.31 -7.04 23.82
N ASP A 8 4.54 -5.76 23.54
CA ASP A 8 4.10 -4.63 24.37
C ASP A 8 2.67 -4.16 24.07
N GLY A 9 1.97 -4.85 23.17
CA GLY A 9 0.62 -4.53 22.75
C GLY A 9 0.48 -3.26 21.90
N LYS A 10 1.61 -2.57 21.59
CA LYS A 10 1.59 -1.39 20.72
C LYS A 10 1.42 -1.82 19.27
N ARG A 11 0.37 -1.33 18.64
CA ARG A 11 0.16 -1.48 17.21
C ARG A 11 0.90 -0.33 16.51
N THR A 12 1.91 -0.68 15.73
CA THR A 12 2.65 0.31 14.92
C THR A 12 1.87 0.78 13.70
N GLY A 13 0.72 0.12 13.39
CA GLY A 13 -0.11 0.47 12.24
C GLY A 13 0.33 -0.17 10.93
N GLU A 14 -0.47 0.04 9.91
CA GLU A 14 -0.21 -0.46 8.56
C GLU A 14 0.05 0.71 7.62
N PRO A 15 1.17 0.71 6.89
CA PRO A 15 1.37 1.71 5.86
C PRO A 15 0.33 1.52 4.75
N ALA A 16 -0.51 2.53 4.52
CA ALA A 16 -1.47 2.50 3.44
C ALA A 16 -0.75 2.62 2.10
N GLY A 17 -0.87 1.60 1.27
CA GLY A 17 -0.52 1.65 -0.15
C GLY A 17 -1.74 2.04 -0.98
N GLY A 18 -1.51 2.45 -2.23
CA GLY A 18 -2.62 2.76 -3.12
C GLY A 18 -2.17 3.35 -4.44
N THR A 19 -3.15 3.78 -5.21
CA THR A 19 -2.95 4.51 -6.47
C THR A 19 -3.42 5.95 -6.31
N GLY A 20 -2.76 6.86 -6.99
CA GLY A 20 -3.15 8.26 -7.05
C GLY A 20 -3.35 8.72 -8.50
N ALA A 21 -4.33 9.59 -8.72
CA ALA A 21 -4.50 10.28 -9.98
C ALA A 21 -3.86 11.66 -9.92
N PHE A 22 -3.06 12.00 -10.92
CA PHE A 22 -2.33 13.27 -10.97
C PHE A 22 -2.62 13.99 -12.27
N ILE A 23 -2.72 15.32 -12.19
CA ILE A 23 -2.86 16.17 -13.37
C ILE A 23 -1.48 16.56 -13.87
N CYS A 24 -1.10 16.08 -15.07
CA CYS A 24 0.17 16.44 -15.68
C CYS A 24 0.10 17.86 -16.25
N ASN A 25 1.13 18.65 -15.97
CA ASN A 25 1.29 19.97 -16.61
C ASN A 25 1.96 19.79 -17.98
N ASN A 26 1.15 19.66 -19.02
CA ASN A 26 1.60 19.57 -20.42
C ASN A 26 1.49 20.91 -21.18
N GLY A 27 1.27 22.02 -20.49
CA GLY A 27 1.07 23.35 -21.07
C GLY A 27 -0.33 23.59 -21.68
N ASN A 28 -1.15 22.56 -21.79
CA ASN A 28 -2.51 22.68 -22.34
C ASN A 28 -3.56 22.84 -21.22
N LYS A 29 -4.00 24.08 -20.98
CA LYS A 29 -4.97 24.40 -19.94
C LYS A 29 -6.32 23.70 -20.10
N TRP A 30 -6.75 23.42 -21.32
CA TRP A 30 -8.00 22.71 -21.56
C TRP A 30 -7.90 21.23 -21.20
N ALA A 31 -6.78 20.60 -21.52
CA ALA A 31 -6.52 19.22 -21.12
C ALA A 31 -6.41 19.09 -19.58
N GLN A 32 -5.75 20.04 -18.92
CA GLN A 32 -5.67 20.08 -17.45
C GLN A 32 -7.05 20.26 -16.81
N LYS A 33 -7.89 21.16 -17.36
CA LYS A 33 -9.26 21.33 -16.89
C LYS A 33 -10.08 20.06 -17.07
N GLY A 34 -9.98 19.39 -18.23
CA GLY A 34 -10.65 18.11 -18.46
C GLY A 34 -10.22 17.02 -17.47
N ALA A 35 -8.91 16.91 -17.20
CA ALA A 35 -8.38 16.00 -16.22
C ALA A 35 -8.91 16.31 -14.79
N TYR A 36 -8.98 17.58 -14.42
CA TYR A 36 -9.57 18.00 -13.16
C TYR A 36 -11.04 17.60 -13.02
N GLU A 37 -11.85 17.88 -14.05
CA GLU A 37 -13.27 17.50 -14.03
C GLU A 37 -13.46 15.98 -13.97
N PHE A 38 -12.59 15.22 -14.64
CA PHE A 38 -12.59 13.76 -14.52
C PHE A 38 -12.28 13.28 -13.10
N ILE A 39 -11.21 13.83 -12.46
CA ILE A 39 -10.87 13.46 -11.08
C ILE A 39 -12.00 13.85 -10.13
N LYS A 40 -12.58 15.02 -10.31
CA LYS A 40 -13.73 15.48 -9.52
C LYS A 40 -14.92 14.52 -9.67
N PHE A 41 -15.25 14.10 -10.88
CA PHE A 41 -16.30 13.11 -11.14
C PHE A 41 -15.97 11.76 -10.47
N ALA A 42 -14.76 11.24 -10.66
CA ALA A 42 -14.32 9.98 -10.08
C ALA A 42 -14.33 10.00 -8.53
N SER A 43 -14.18 11.17 -7.93
CA SER A 43 -14.19 11.37 -6.47
C SER A 43 -15.57 11.57 -5.87
N THR A 44 -16.65 11.61 -6.68
CA THR A 44 -18.02 11.66 -6.16
C THR A 44 -18.33 10.37 -5.38
N ALA A 45 -19.22 10.45 -4.40
CA ALA A 45 -19.57 9.33 -3.53
C ALA A 45 -19.89 8.05 -4.32
N ASP A 46 -20.76 8.16 -5.34
CA ASP A 46 -21.21 7.02 -6.13
C ASP A 46 -20.08 6.39 -6.96
N GLN A 47 -19.26 7.23 -7.65
CA GLN A 47 -18.20 6.71 -8.50
C GLN A 47 -17.06 6.13 -7.66
N ALA A 48 -16.71 6.77 -6.57
CA ALA A 48 -15.68 6.30 -5.65
C ALA A 48 -16.10 5.00 -4.94
N ALA A 49 -17.36 4.88 -4.51
CA ALA A 49 -17.91 3.64 -3.95
C ALA A 49 -17.91 2.52 -4.99
N LYS A 50 -18.36 2.81 -6.22
CA LYS A 50 -18.36 1.85 -7.31
C LYS A 50 -16.96 1.35 -7.65
N PHE A 51 -15.98 2.24 -7.73
CA PHE A 51 -14.59 1.88 -7.95
C PHE A 51 -14.07 0.98 -6.82
N ALA A 52 -14.32 1.35 -5.57
CA ALA A 52 -13.87 0.59 -4.41
C ALA A 52 -14.47 -0.83 -4.38
N THR A 53 -15.77 -0.98 -4.65
CA THR A 53 -16.44 -2.29 -4.67
C THR A 53 -15.98 -3.20 -5.81
N MET A 54 -15.66 -2.62 -6.97
CA MET A 54 -15.20 -3.37 -8.14
C MET A 54 -13.73 -3.81 -8.04
N THR A 55 -12.91 -3.07 -7.31
CA THR A 55 -11.45 -3.30 -7.23
C THR A 55 -11.00 -3.91 -5.91
N GLY A 56 -11.85 -3.88 -4.88
CA GLY A 56 -11.46 -4.25 -3.51
C GLY A 56 -10.64 -3.19 -2.79
N TYR A 57 -10.50 -1.99 -3.36
CA TYR A 57 -9.87 -0.86 -2.67
C TYR A 57 -10.76 -0.32 -1.55
N LEU A 58 -10.14 0.37 -0.60
CA LEU A 58 -10.88 1.12 0.41
C LEU A 58 -11.57 2.33 -0.24
N ALA A 59 -12.76 2.69 0.26
CA ALA A 59 -13.42 3.92 -0.18
C ALA A 59 -12.53 5.13 0.18
N PRO A 60 -12.22 6.00 -0.79
CA PRO A 60 -11.20 7.04 -0.61
C PRO A 60 -11.69 8.26 0.19
N ASN A 61 -12.97 8.37 0.44
CA ASN A 61 -13.57 9.48 1.20
C ASN A 61 -14.77 9.02 2.02
N SER A 62 -15.17 9.85 2.99
CA SER A 62 -16.27 9.55 3.91
C SER A 62 -17.63 9.40 3.22
N ASP A 63 -17.87 10.14 2.14
CA ASP A 63 -19.15 10.11 1.44
C ASP A 63 -19.31 8.79 0.68
N ALA A 64 -18.25 8.32 0.03
CA ALA A 64 -18.22 7.00 -0.59
C ALA A 64 -18.35 5.87 0.44
N TYR A 65 -17.64 5.98 1.57
CA TYR A 65 -17.74 5.00 2.67
C TYR A 65 -19.17 4.90 3.23
N ASN A 66 -19.86 6.03 3.36
CA ASN A 66 -21.22 6.10 3.90
C ASN A 66 -22.32 5.85 2.86
N SER A 67 -21.99 5.65 1.59
CA SER A 67 -22.95 5.35 0.54
C SER A 67 -23.63 3.98 0.76
N ASP A 68 -24.87 3.83 0.31
CA ASP A 68 -25.59 2.57 0.41
C ASP A 68 -24.88 1.45 -0.36
N THR A 69 -24.32 1.75 -1.51
CA THR A 69 -23.52 0.80 -2.33
C THR A 69 -22.35 0.22 -1.55
N TYR A 70 -21.60 1.06 -0.84
CA TYR A 70 -20.43 0.59 -0.11
C TYR A 70 -20.80 -0.11 1.20
N LYS A 71 -21.85 0.35 1.87
CA LYS A 71 -22.40 -0.32 3.07
C LYS A 71 -22.92 -1.71 2.74
N ASP A 72 -23.63 -1.87 1.63
CA ASP A 72 -24.06 -3.19 1.16
C ASP A 72 -22.87 -4.11 0.88
N TYR A 73 -21.83 -3.60 0.22
CA TYR A 73 -20.60 -4.34 -0.04
C TYR A 73 -19.90 -4.80 1.24
N LEU A 74 -19.77 -3.91 2.24
CA LEU A 74 -19.20 -4.24 3.54
C LEU A 74 -20.00 -5.29 4.29
N THR A 75 -21.32 -5.31 4.14
CA THR A 75 -22.20 -6.22 4.87
C THR A 75 -22.31 -7.58 4.20
N ASN A 76 -22.50 -7.60 2.88
CA ASN A 76 -22.94 -8.78 2.16
C ASN A 76 -21.85 -9.41 1.28
N THR A 77 -20.86 -8.64 0.84
CA THR A 77 -19.85 -9.12 -0.11
C THR A 77 -18.49 -9.33 0.55
N PHE A 78 -17.98 -8.34 1.24
CA PHE A 78 -16.64 -8.43 1.85
C PHE A 78 -16.56 -7.78 3.24
N PRO A 79 -17.15 -8.42 4.27
CA PRO A 79 -17.13 -7.89 5.64
C PRO A 79 -15.74 -7.69 6.24
N ALA A 80 -14.74 -8.45 5.78
CA ALA A 80 -13.37 -8.35 6.27
C ALA A 80 -12.73 -6.96 6.05
N ILE A 81 -13.19 -6.19 5.07
CA ILE A 81 -12.71 -4.81 4.83
C ILE A 81 -12.98 -3.88 6.03
N ALA A 82 -14.04 -4.12 6.80
CA ALA A 82 -14.31 -3.34 8.00
C ALA A 82 -13.18 -3.43 9.03
N ALA A 83 -12.53 -4.60 9.15
CA ALA A 83 -11.38 -4.80 10.01
C ALA A 83 -10.14 -4.01 9.53
N VAL A 84 -10.00 -3.81 8.22
CA VAL A 84 -8.92 -2.99 7.64
C VAL A 84 -9.11 -1.52 8.00
N TYR A 85 -10.34 -0.99 7.91
CA TYR A 85 -10.65 0.38 8.35
C TYR A 85 -10.39 0.57 9.85
N ASP A 86 -10.80 -0.39 10.68
CA ASP A 86 -10.54 -0.35 12.11
C ASP A 86 -9.03 -0.35 12.41
N SER A 87 -8.27 -1.14 11.68
CA SER A 87 -6.80 -1.18 11.79
C SER A 87 -6.16 0.15 11.40
N LEU A 88 -6.58 0.74 10.27
CA LEU A 88 -6.07 2.03 9.82
C LEU A 88 -6.39 3.16 10.80
N ASN A 89 -7.63 3.21 11.30
CA ASN A 89 -8.06 4.23 12.26
C ASN A 89 -7.33 4.12 13.63
N LYS A 90 -6.84 2.93 13.97
CA LYS A 90 -6.08 2.67 15.19
C LYS A 90 -4.57 2.74 14.98
N SER A 91 -4.12 3.00 13.74
CA SER A 91 -2.72 3.11 13.41
C SER A 91 -2.10 4.37 14.00
N ASP A 92 -0.88 4.25 14.51
CA ASP A 92 -0.10 5.38 14.96
C ASP A 92 0.47 6.15 13.76
N SER A 93 0.53 7.48 13.85
CA SER A 93 1.12 8.33 12.81
C SER A 93 2.62 8.06 12.57
N SER A 94 3.29 7.39 13.50
CA SER A 94 4.68 6.92 13.34
C SER A 94 4.83 5.77 12.34
N ALA A 95 3.72 5.12 11.95
CA ALA A 95 3.70 4.04 10.95
C ALA A 95 3.80 4.55 9.49
N ASN A 96 4.37 5.72 9.28
CA ASN A 96 4.59 6.25 7.95
C ASN A 96 5.58 5.36 7.17
N ASN A 97 5.25 5.08 5.91
CA ASN A 97 6.19 4.45 4.99
C ASN A 97 7.41 5.37 4.82
N PRO A 98 8.62 4.94 5.24
CA PRO A 98 9.80 5.70 4.91
C PRO A 98 9.98 5.71 3.39
N TYR A 99 10.38 6.86 2.84
CA TYR A 99 10.79 6.91 1.44
C TYR A 99 12.16 6.23 1.32
N ILE A 100 12.14 5.01 0.79
CA ILE A 100 13.36 4.22 0.57
C ILE A 100 13.54 4.07 -0.93
N PRO A 101 14.61 4.61 -1.53
CA PRO A 101 14.85 4.56 -2.97
C PRO A 101 14.85 3.15 -3.56
N ILE A 102 15.34 2.17 -2.79
CA ILE A 102 15.42 0.76 -3.17
C ILE A 102 14.20 -0.06 -2.70
N SER A 103 13.05 0.57 -2.46
CA SER A 103 11.87 -0.10 -1.89
C SER A 103 11.34 -1.25 -2.75
N ASN A 104 11.51 -1.18 -4.08
CA ASN A 104 11.08 -2.24 -4.99
C ASN A 104 11.98 -3.48 -4.89
N GLU A 105 13.27 -3.29 -4.80
CA GLU A 105 14.28 -4.32 -4.62
C GLU A 105 14.08 -5.03 -3.27
N MET A 106 13.87 -4.26 -2.20
CA MET A 106 13.53 -4.79 -0.87
C MET A 106 12.26 -5.66 -0.90
N LYS A 107 11.20 -5.16 -1.54
CA LYS A 107 9.93 -5.91 -1.67
C LYS A 107 10.12 -7.19 -2.46
N ALA A 108 10.90 -7.16 -3.54
CA ALA A 108 11.18 -8.33 -4.37
C ALA A 108 11.98 -9.38 -3.59
N ALA A 109 13.05 -8.99 -2.88
CA ALA A 109 13.86 -9.87 -2.06
C ALA A 109 13.03 -10.54 -0.95
N ASN A 110 12.23 -9.76 -0.21
CA ASN A 110 11.36 -10.27 0.83
C ASN A 110 10.28 -11.24 0.28
N LYS A 111 9.67 -10.89 -0.87
CA LYS A 111 8.70 -11.78 -1.53
C LYS A 111 9.34 -13.12 -1.88
N THR A 112 10.53 -13.11 -2.47
CA THR A 112 11.27 -14.33 -2.83
C THR A 112 11.57 -15.17 -1.60
N ALA A 113 12.06 -14.56 -0.51
CA ALA A 113 12.34 -15.24 0.75
C ALA A 113 11.09 -15.91 1.34
N ILE A 114 9.95 -15.21 1.35
CA ILE A 114 8.69 -15.78 1.83
C ILE A 114 8.24 -16.96 0.95
N GLN A 115 8.39 -16.85 -0.37
CA GLN A 115 8.03 -17.92 -1.29
C GLN A 115 8.93 -19.15 -1.14
N GLU A 116 10.25 -18.95 -0.98
CA GLU A 116 11.20 -20.04 -0.70
C GLU A 116 10.86 -20.74 0.62
N ALA A 117 10.62 -19.99 1.69
CA ALA A 117 10.25 -20.52 3.00
C ALA A 117 8.92 -21.31 2.96
N ALA A 118 7.92 -20.79 2.24
CA ALA A 118 6.62 -21.44 2.11
C ALA A 118 6.63 -22.70 1.24
N SER A 119 7.60 -22.81 0.31
CA SER A 119 7.68 -23.93 -0.64
C SER A 119 8.35 -25.18 -0.08
N ALA A 120 9.11 -25.06 1.02
CA ALA A 120 9.88 -26.14 1.59
C ALA A 120 9.59 -26.32 3.09
N PRO A 121 8.94 -27.41 3.50
CA PRO A 121 8.56 -27.66 4.90
C PRO A 121 9.75 -27.68 5.90
N ASN A 122 10.97 -27.92 5.40
CA ASN A 122 12.20 -27.96 6.19
C ASN A 122 13.21 -26.92 5.69
N ALA A 123 12.74 -25.76 5.20
CA ALA A 123 13.61 -24.71 4.73
C ALA A 123 14.52 -24.21 5.84
N ASP A 124 15.79 -24.03 5.53
CA ASP A 124 16.73 -23.32 6.40
C ASP A 124 16.41 -21.80 6.31
N LEU A 125 15.64 -21.33 7.28
CA LEU A 125 15.18 -19.95 7.33
C LEU A 125 16.35 -18.96 7.48
N ASP A 126 17.41 -19.34 8.19
CA ASP A 126 18.57 -18.47 8.38
C ASP A 126 19.28 -18.22 7.05
N THR A 127 19.49 -19.28 6.26
CA THR A 127 20.06 -19.15 4.90
C THR A 127 19.17 -18.32 3.98
N ILE A 128 17.85 -18.50 4.04
CA ILE A 128 16.90 -17.72 3.19
C ILE A 128 16.93 -16.24 3.58
N ILE A 129 16.92 -15.92 4.87
CA ILE A 129 16.98 -14.56 5.38
C ILE A 129 18.32 -13.91 5.01
N GLN A 130 19.42 -14.62 5.15
CA GLN A 130 20.73 -14.10 4.79
C GLN A 130 20.80 -13.75 3.31
N LYS A 131 20.35 -14.62 2.43
CA LYS A 131 20.26 -14.37 0.98
C LYS A 131 19.42 -13.13 0.63
N ALA A 132 18.29 -12.93 1.32
CA ALA A 132 17.48 -11.73 1.13
C ALA A 132 18.21 -10.47 1.58
N ASN A 133 18.89 -10.52 2.72
CA ASN A 133 19.70 -9.41 3.23
C ASN A 133 20.85 -9.06 2.28
N ASP A 134 21.56 -10.06 1.76
CA ASP A 134 22.66 -9.84 0.80
C ASP A 134 22.14 -9.15 -0.47
N THR A 135 20.99 -9.60 -1.01
CA THR A 135 20.35 -8.97 -2.18
C THR A 135 19.97 -7.50 -1.90
N ILE A 136 19.45 -7.20 -0.70
CA ILE A 136 19.10 -5.84 -0.30
C ILE A 136 20.36 -4.98 -0.15
N GLN A 137 21.41 -5.53 0.45
CA GLN A 137 22.68 -4.85 0.63
C GLN A 137 23.33 -4.48 -0.71
N GLU A 138 23.34 -5.40 -1.68
CA GLU A 138 23.79 -5.13 -3.04
C GLU A 138 23.02 -3.97 -3.70
N ALA A 139 21.69 -3.94 -3.52
CA ALA A 139 20.86 -2.87 -4.05
C ALA A 139 21.20 -1.50 -3.40
N ILE A 140 21.47 -1.47 -2.09
CA ILE A 140 21.94 -0.26 -1.39
C ILE A 140 23.27 0.22 -1.96
N GLU A 141 24.20 -0.67 -2.15
CA GLU A 141 25.55 -0.34 -2.67
C GLU A 141 25.47 0.21 -4.09
N LEU A 142 24.70 -0.42 -4.98
CA LEU A 142 24.48 0.06 -6.34
C LEU A 142 23.80 1.43 -6.36
N TYR A 143 22.82 1.65 -5.48
CA TYR A 143 22.17 2.96 -5.37
C TYR A 143 23.18 4.02 -4.92
N ASN A 144 23.99 3.76 -3.90
CA ASN A 144 24.97 4.69 -3.38
C ASN A 144 26.08 5.01 -4.38
N LEU A 145 26.52 4.02 -5.18
CA LEU A 145 27.48 4.23 -6.27
C LEU A 145 26.91 5.18 -7.34
N SER A 146 25.63 5.06 -7.62
CA SER A 146 24.94 5.90 -8.63
C SER A 146 24.53 7.27 -8.09
N ASN A 147 24.45 7.43 -6.77
CA ASN A 147 24.01 8.63 -6.07
C ASN A 147 24.98 8.96 -4.91
N PRO A 148 26.23 9.33 -5.22
CA PRO A 148 27.20 9.65 -4.16
C PRO A 148 26.69 10.84 -3.32
N ALA A 149 26.90 10.77 -2.01
CA ALA A 149 26.58 11.88 -1.11
C ALA A 149 27.34 13.14 -1.56
N GLN A 150 26.61 14.25 -1.68
CA GLN A 150 27.17 15.57 -2.01
C GLN A 150 27.81 16.19 -0.77
#